data_53559b603297174f0cbd1cca0b5b5ac6
#
_entry.id   53559b603297174f0cbd1cca0b5b5ac6
#
_cell.length_a   1.000
_cell.length_b   1.000
_cell.length_c   1.000
_cell.angle_alpha   90.00
_cell.angle_beta   90.00
_cell.angle_gamma   90.00
#
_symmetry.space_group_name_H-M   'P 1'
#
loop_
_entity.id
_entity.type
_entity.pdbx_description
1 polymer ?
#
loop_
_entity_poly.entity_id
_entity_poly.type
_entity_poly.pdbx_seq_one_letter_code
_entity_poly.pdbx_strand_id
1 'polypeptide(L)'
;RNGTLLTSESGNRYEVVSLLGAGGQGEVYDVQCNGRHYALKWYFKGSATARQKNILETIIAKGSPDASFLWPMELIVPAQGDLYGYIMPLRPKNYKSIVDLMKKRVNPSFYTLCRTAFNLTRGYQKLHAMGAKYQDISFGNLFFNPDNGDVLICDNDNVSFDNSKPGGVLGTP
;
A
#
# COMPACT_ATOMS: atom_id res chain seq x y z
N ARG A 1 19.66 2.51 3.11
CA ARG A 1 20.74 1.49 3.27
C ARG A 1 20.31 0.53 4.38
N ASN A 2 20.66 -0.75 4.26
CA ASN A 2 20.40 -1.74 5.31
C ASN A 2 21.00 -1.29 6.64
N GLY A 3 20.29 -1.52 7.75
CA GLY A 3 20.68 -1.10 9.09
C GLY A 3 20.40 0.39 9.41
N THR A 4 19.85 1.17 8.47
CA THR A 4 19.47 2.55 8.78
C THR A 4 18.29 2.55 9.74
N LEU A 5 18.41 3.31 10.84
CA LEU A 5 17.33 3.53 11.80
C LEU A 5 16.55 4.79 11.41
N LEU A 6 15.24 4.64 11.31
CA LEU A 6 14.29 5.71 11.03
C LEU A 6 13.32 5.84 12.19
N THR A 7 12.94 7.06 12.52
CA THR A 7 11.96 7.31 13.60
C THR A 7 10.70 7.91 12.98
N SER A 8 9.54 7.36 13.32
CA SER A 8 8.25 7.90 12.91
C SER A 8 7.84 9.10 13.76
N GLU A 9 6.82 9.83 13.32
CA GLU A 9 6.24 10.95 14.08
C GLU A 9 5.67 10.48 15.43
N SER A 10 5.22 9.22 15.54
CA SER A 10 4.75 8.60 16.79
C SER A 10 5.89 8.11 17.71
N GLY A 11 7.16 8.24 17.30
CA GLY A 11 8.33 7.83 18.07
C GLY A 11 8.74 6.37 17.89
N ASN A 12 8.06 5.59 17.06
CA ASN A 12 8.47 4.23 16.72
C ASN A 12 9.78 4.23 15.92
N ARG A 13 10.65 3.24 16.19
CA ARG A 13 11.93 3.07 15.51
C ARG A 13 11.86 1.90 14.54
N TYR A 14 12.17 2.16 13.29
CA TYR A 14 12.19 1.19 12.20
C TYR A 14 13.61 1.01 11.68
N GLU A 15 14.09 -0.23 11.69
CA GLU A 15 15.37 -0.60 11.09
C GLU A 15 15.14 -1.08 9.65
N VAL A 16 15.84 -0.53 8.69
CA VAL A 16 15.77 -0.95 7.28
C VAL A 16 16.50 -2.28 7.12
N VAL A 17 15.76 -3.31 6.73
CA VAL A 17 16.28 -4.67 6.52
C VAL A 17 16.73 -4.87 5.08
N SER A 18 15.86 -4.61 4.10
CA SER A 18 16.18 -4.83 2.68
C SER A 18 15.28 -4.02 1.75
N LEU A 19 15.76 -3.80 0.51
CA LEU A 19 14.93 -3.26 -0.57
C LEU A 19 14.01 -4.36 -1.10
N LEU A 20 12.70 -4.08 -1.17
CA LEU A 20 11.69 -4.96 -1.75
C LEU A 20 11.42 -4.65 -3.23
N GLY A 21 11.53 -3.40 -3.63
CA GLY A 21 11.32 -2.96 -5.00
C GLY A 21 11.35 -1.45 -5.16
N ALA A 22 11.35 -1.00 -6.41
CA ALA A 22 11.28 0.41 -6.77
C ALA A 22 10.22 0.62 -7.85
N GLY A 23 9.51 1.75 -7.79
CA GLY A 23 8.50 2.17 -8.76
C GLY A 23 8.73 3.60 -9.23
N GLY A 24 7.78 4.16 -9.96
CA GLY A 24 7.88 5.53 -10.50
C GLY A 24 7.90 6.62 -9.43
N GLN A 25 7.32 6.38 -8.27
CA GLN A 25 7.16 7.38 -7.21
C GLN A 25 8.17 7.23 -6.06
N GLY A 26 8.79 6.05 -5.90
CA GLY A 26 9.65 5.77 -4.76
C GLY A 26 10.12 4.33 -4.69
N GLU A 27 10.73 4.01 -3.57
CA GLU A 27 11.26 2.69 -3.23
C GLU A 27 10.47 2.11 -2.06
N VAL A 28 10.33 0.78 -2.05
CA VAL A 28 9.68 0.04 -0.96
C VAL A 28 10.72 -0.84 -0.27
N TYR A 29 10.82 -0.70 1.03
CA TYR A 29 11.75 -1.43 1.88
C TYR A 29 11.02 -2.32 2.88
N ASP A 30 11.60 -3.48 3.18
CA ASP A 30 11.31 -4.24 4.39
C ASP A 30 11.97 -3.52 5.57
N VAL A 31 11.18 -3.21 6.59
CA VAL A 31 11.65 -2.58 7.82
C VAL A 31 11.15 -3.35 9.03
N GLN A 32 11.91 -3.33 10.12
CA GLN A 32 11.59 -4.03 11.35
C GLN A 32 11.39 -3.05 12.51
N CYS A 33 10.32 -3.25 13.28
CA CYS A 33 10.05 -2.54 14.53
C CYS A 33 9.56 -3.55 15.58
N ASN A 34 10.20 -3.59 16.74
CA ASN A 34 9.84 -4.48 17.86
C ASN A 34 9.68 -5.96 17.43
N GLY A 35 10.57 -6.47 16.58
CA GLY A 35 10.56 -7.85 16.09
C GLY A 35 9.52 -8.16 15.02
N ARG A 36 8.74 -7.16 14.57
CA ARG A 36 7.75 -7.30 13.48
C ARG A 36 8.21 -6.60 12.22
N HIS A 37 7.90 -7.19 11.07
CA HIS A 37 8.20 -6.64 9.75
C HIS A 37 7.05 -5.80 9.22
N TYR A 38 7.42 -4.70 8.55
CA TYR A 38 6.53 -3.75 7.87
C TYR A 38 7.11 -3.39 6.52
N ALA A 39 6.34 -2.76 5.66
CA ALA A 39 6.83 -2.14 4.44
C ALA A 39 6.92 -0.63 4.63
N LEU A 40 8.03 -0.04 4.22
CA LEU A 40 8.24 1.40 4.13
C LEU A 40 8.24 1.82 2.66
N LYS A 41 7.29 2.65 2.22
CA LYS A 41 7.37 3.33 0.93
C LYS A 41 8.07 4.68 1.14
N TRP A 42 9.22 4.85 0.49
CA TRP A 42 10.04 6.05 0.55
C TRP A 42 9.95 6.79 -0.78
N TYR A 43 9.46 8.04 -0.76
CA TYR A 43 9.24 8.80 -1.99
C TYR A 43 10.52 9.37 -2.57
N PHE A 44 10.59 9.41 -3.91
CA PHE A 44 11.60 10.21 -4.61
C PHE A 44 11.28 11.71 -4.49
N LYS A 45 12.32 12.54 -4.66
CA LYS A 45 12.22 14.00 -4.52
C LYS A 45 11.08 14.62 -5.34
N GLY A 46 10.83 14.13 -6.56
CA GLY A 46 9.76 14.61 -7.44
C GLY A 46 8.35 14.23 -6.99
N SER A 47 8.22 13.16 -6.18
CA SER A 47 6.94 12.62 -5.68
C SER A 47 6.66 13.03 -4.22
N ALA A 48 7.68 13.43 -3.46
CA ALA A 48 7.57 13.88 -2.08
C ALA A 48 7.06 15.33 -2.01
N THR A 49 5.79 15.55 -2.37
CA THR A 49 5.18 16.90 -2.36
C THR A 49 4.42 17.14 -1.06
N ALA A 50 4.30 18.43 -0.66
CA ALA A 50 3.47 18.81 0.50
C ALA A 50 2.01 18.36 0.34
N ARG A 51 1.48 18.39 -0.89
CA ARG A 51 0.12 17.90 -1.20
C ARG A 51 0.00 16.40 -0.91
N GLN A 52 0.98 15.59 -1.35
CA GLN A 52 0.98 14.14 -1.12
C GLN A 52 1.10 13.83 0.37
N LYS A 53 1.91 14.60 1.12
CA LYS A 53 2.02 14.47 2.57
C LYS A 53 0.68 14.69 3.26
N ASN A 54 -0.05 15.78 2.94
CA ASN A 54 -1.37 16.08 3.51
C ASN A 54 -2.42 15.00 3.18
N ILE A 55 -2.34 14.41 1.98
CA ILE A 55 -3.20 13.27 1.59
C ILE A 55 -2.91 12.08 2.50
N LEU A 56 -1.64 11.72 2.70
CA LEU A 56 -1.24 10.62 3.57
C LEU A 56 -1.66 10.84 5.03
N GLU A 57 -1.49 12.06 5.56
CA GLU A 57 -1.96 12.41 6.90
C GLU A 57 -3.47 12.17 7.04
N THR A 58 -4.24 12.57 6.03
CA THR A 58 -5.69 12.34 5.98
C THR A 58 -6.03 10.84 5.92
N ILE A 59 -5.33 10.07 5.08
CA ILE A 59 -5.51 8.61 4.92
C ILE A 59 -5.19 7.89 6.23
N ILE A 60 -4.08 8.24 6.88
CA ILE A 60 -3.67 7.66 8.16
C ILE A 60 -4.69 7.97 9.26
N ALA A 61 -5.14 9.22 9.37
CA ALA A 61 -6.13 9.62 10.35
C ALA A 61 -7.50 8.93 10.17
N LYS A 62 -7.90 8.64 8.94
CA LYS A 62 -9.15 7.91 8.63
C LYS A 62 -9.07 6.43 8.98
N GLY A 63 -7.89 5.84 8.95
CA GLY A 63 -7.68 4.42 9.17
C GLY A 63 -8.10 3.54 7.97
N SER A 64 -7.73 2.25 8.03
CA SER A 64 -8.03 1.29 6.98
C SER A 64 -9.52 0.91 6.94
N PRO A 65 -10.11 0.72 5.74
CA PRO A 65 -11.47 0.15 5.60
C PRO A 65 -11.59 -1.25 6.22
N ASP A 66 -10.60 -2.09 6.01
CA ASP A 66 -10.43 -3.41 6.63
C ASP A 66 -9.03 -3.99 6.35
N ALA A 67 -8.84 -5.26 6.75
CA ALA A 67 -7.57 -5.97 6.60
C ALA A 67 -7.19 -6.31 5.14
N SER A 68 -8.06 -6.09 4.16
CA SER A 68 -7.73 -6.31 2.75
C SER A 68 -6.92 -5.17 2.13
N PHE A 69 -6.65 -4.09 2.86
CA PHE A 69 -5.85 -2.97 2.39
C PHE A 69 -4.48 -2.93 3.09
N LEU A 70 -3.40 -2.84 2.33
CA LEU A 70 -2.08 -2.48 2.86
C LEU A 70 -2.05 -0.95 3.06
N TRP A 71 -2.71 -0.52 4.12
CA TRP A 71 -3.02 0.88 4.39
C TRP A 71 -1.86 1.61 5.05
N PRO A 72 -1.61 2.90 4.70
CA PRO A 72 -0.66 3.75 5.42
C PRO A 72 -1.01 3.84 6.91
N MET A 73 -0.03 3.58 7.77
CA MET A 73 -0.21 3.53 9.23
C MET A 73 0.37 4.76 9.92
N GLU A 74 1.57 5.17 9.51
CA GLU A 74 2.27 6.32 10.07
C GLU A 74 3.32 6.87 9.10
N LEU A 75 3.67 8.14 9.29
CA LEU A 75 4.69 8.83 8.50
C LEU A 75 6.08 8.70 9.10
N ILE A 76 7.06 8.61 8.23
CA ILE A 76 8.48 8.80 8.54
C ILE A 76 8.92 10.11 7.92
N VAL A 77 9.20 11.09 8.76
CA VAL A 77 9.70 12.41 8.34
C VAL A 77 11.05 12.64 9.00
N PRO A 78 12.16 12.63 8.25
CA PRO A 78 13.47 12.92 8.82
C PRO A 78 13.54 14.34 9.40
N ALA A 79 14.37 14.53 10.42
CA ALA A 79 14.62 15.85 11.02
C ALA A 79 15.28 16.83 10.05
N GLN A 80 15.92 16.33 8.98
CA GLN A 80 16.57 17.15 7.94
C GLN A 80 16.16 16.64 6.55
N GLY A 81 15.85 17.57 5.65
CA GLY A 81 15.46 17.30 4.26
C GLY A 81 13.94 17.29 4.03
N ASP A 82 13.57 17.30 2.75
CA ASP A 82 12.17 17.39 2.29
C ASP A 82 11.58 16.03 1.90
N LEU A 83 12.36 14.96 2.06
CA LEU A 83 11.89 13.61 1.72
C LEU A 83 11.19 12.98 2.91
N TYR A 84 10.20 12.17 2.61
CA TYR A 84 9.44 11.42 3.60
C TYR A 84 9.00 10.06 3.03
N GLY A 85 8.49 9.22 3.90
CA GLY A 85 7.89 7.95 3.55
C GLY A 85 6.76 7.60 4.51
N TYR A 86 6.15 6.46 4.31
CA TYR A 86 5.15 5.94 5.22
C TYR A 86 5.29 4.45 5.44
N ILE A 87 4.85 4.02 6.61
CA ILE A 87 4.81 2.61 7.03
C ILE A 87 3.44 2.03 6.69
N MET A 88 3.45 0.80 6.21
CA MET A 88 2.25 -0.01 5.95
C MET A 88 2.51 -1.48 6.31
N PRO A 89 1.48 -2.34 6.43
CA PRO A 89 1.68 -3.76 6.62
C PRO A 89 2.52 -4.36 5.50
N LEU A 90 3.44 -5.28 5.85
CA LEU A 90 4.19 -6.04 4.86
C LEU A 90 3.28 -7.08 4.21
N ARG A 91 3.30 -7.16 2.88
CA ARG A 91 2.55 -8.17 2.13
C ARG A 91 3.10 -9.57 2.41
N PRO A 92 2.28 -10.52 2.89
CA PRO A 92 2.72 -11.90 3.08
C PRO A 92 3.10 -12.56 1.75
N LYS A 93 4.10 -13.45 1.78
CA LYS A 93 4.66 -14.11 0.57
C LYS A 93 3.68 -15.04 -0.15
N ASN A 94 2.67 -15.54 0.54
CA ASN A 94 1.61 -16.38 -0.02
C ASN A 94 0.59 -15.63 -0.86
N TYR A 95 0.58 -14.29 -0.83
CA TYR A 95 -0.22 -13.47 -1.75
C TYR A 95 0.51 -13.26 -3.07
N LYS A 96 -0.16 -13.57 -4.17
CA LYS A 96 0.35 -13.51 -5.55
C LYS A 96 -0.34 -12.39 -6.33
N SER A 97 0.35 -11.83 -7.31
CA SER A 97 -0.21 -10.77 -8.13
C SER A 97 -1.16 -11.32 -9.19
N ILE A 98 -2.06 -10.48 -9.70
CA ILE A 98 -2.85 -10.81 -10.88
C ILE A 98 -1.96 -11.09 -12.09
N VAL A 99 -0.78 -10.44 -12.17
CA VAL A 99 0.22 -10.73 -13.22
C VAL A 99 0.75 -12.16 -13.12
N ASP A 100 0.92 -12.72 -11.90
CA ASP A 100 1.34 -14.12 -11.74
C ASP A 100 0.26 -15.08 -12.23
N LEU A 101 -1.03 -14.76 -12.02
CA LEU A 101 -2.16 -15.49 -12.58
C LEU A 101 -2.15 -15.44 -14.12
N MET A 102 -2.01 -14.25 -14.69
CA MET A 102 -1.98 -14.07 -16.15
C MET A 102 -0.81 -14.82 -16.81
N LYS A 103 0.34 -14.86 -16.13
CA LYS A 103 1.53 -15.59 -16.58
C LYS A 103 1.49 -17.09 -16.24
N LYS A 104 0.37 -17.60 -15.72
CA LYS A 104 0.17 -19.02 -15.32
C LYS A 104 1.22 -19.52 -14.31
N ARG A 105 1.75 -18.62 -13.47
CA ARG A 105 2.67 -18.98 -12.38
C ARG A 105 1.96 -19.57 -11.18
N VAL A 106 0.67 -19.32 -11.09
CA VAL A 106 -0.26 -19.88 -10.08
C VAL A 106 -1.50 -20.42 -10.80
N ASN A 107 -2.10 -21.46 -10.25
CA ASN A 107 -3.29 -22.11 -10.83
C ASN A 107 -4.37 -22.32 -9.76
N PRO A 108 -5.03 -21.24 -9.30
CA PRO A 108 -6.11 -21.34 -8.33
C PRO A 108 -7.33 -22.03 -8.93
N SER A 109 -8.16 -22.62 -8.06
CA SER A 109 -9.44 -23.19 -8.49
C SER A 109 -10.41 -22.07 -8.97
N PHE A 110 -11.39 -22.43 -9.79
CA PHE A 110 -12.45 -21.50 -10.21
C PHE A 110 -13.20 -20.93 -8.99
N TYR A 111 -13.43 -21.74 -7.98
CA TYR A 111 -14.04 -21.29 -6.72
C TYR A 111 -13.19 -20.22 -6.04
N THR A 112 -11.86 -20.40 -5.98
CA THR A 112 -10.93 -19.41 -5.42
C THR A 112 -11.00 -18.09 -6.20
N LEU A 113 -11.07 -18.14 -7.53
CA LEU A 113 -11.21 -16.93 -8.36
C LEU A 113 -12.52 -16.20 -8.09
N CYS A 114 -13.63 -16.92 -7.96
CA CYS A 114 -14.92 -16.31 -7.58
C CYS A 114 -14.85 -15.67 -6.19
N ARG A 115 -14.21 -16.32 -5.21
CA ARG A 115 -14.00 -15.73 -3.89
C ARG A 115 -13.12 -14.48 -3.95
N THR A 116 -12.05 -14.51 -4.75
CA THR A 116 -11.18 -13.36 -4.97
C THR A 116 -11.98 -12.16 -5.50
N ALA A 117 -12.79 -12.36 -6.53
CA ALA A 117 -13.64 -11.31 -7.10
C ALA A 117 -14.65 -10.77 -6.08
N PHE A 118 -15.29 -11.65 -5.31
CA PHE A 118 -16.21 -11.27 -4.25
C PHE A 118 -15.52 -10.45 -3.14
N ASN A 119 -14.38 -10.92 -2.65
CA ASN A 119 -13.62 -10.24 -1.60
C ASN A 119 -13.11 -8.87 -2.07
N LEU A 120 -12.67 -8.78 -3.33
CA LEU A 120 -12.27 -7.51 -3.93
C LEU A 120 -13.42 -6.51 -3.98
N THR A 121 -14.60 -6.94 -4.46
CA THR A 121 -15.79 -6.11 -4.53
C THR A 121 -16.21 -5.62 -3.13
N ARG A 122 -16.18 -6.51 -2.13
CA ARG A 122 -16.43 -6.12 -0.74
C ARG A 122 -15.43 -5.12 -0.19
N GLY A 123 -14.16 -5.27 -0.51
CA GLY A 123 -13.12 -4.31 -0.13
C GLY A 123 -13.44 -2.92 -0.67
N TYR A 124 -13.69 -2.79 -1.97
CA TYR A 124 -14.06 -1.51 -2.57
C TYR A 124 -15.38 -0.94 -2.04
N GLN A 125 -16.38 -1.80 -1.76
CA GLN A 125 -17.62 -1.37 -1.12
C GLN A 125 -17.35 -0.69 0.24
N LYS A 126 -16.50 -1.28 1.07
CA LYS A 126 -16.11 -0.70 2.37
C LYS A 126 -15.36 0.61 2.20
N LEU A 127 -14.43 0.68 1.23
CA LEU A 127 -13.71 1.90 0.91
C LEU A 127 -14.69 3.03 0.50
N HIS A 128 -15.63 2.74 -0.40
CA HIS A 128 -16.64 3.69 -0.83
C HIS A 128 -17.57 4.12 0.32
N ALA A 129 -17.91 3.19 1.23
CA ALA A 129 -18.72 3.52 2.41
C ALA A 129 -18.04 4.52 3.37
N MET A 130 -16.69 4.63 3.32
CA MET A 130 -15.94 5.66 4.02
C MET A 130 -15.91 7.01 3.29
N GLY A 131 -16.59 7.16 2.14
CA GLY A 131 -16.49 8.33 1.27
C GLY A 131 -15.16 8.42 0.53
N ALA A 132 -14.48 7.30 0.35
CA ALA A 132 -13.18 7.24 -0.28
C ALA A 132 -13.25 6.60 -1.67
N LYS A 133 -12.37 7.04 -2.59
CA LYS A 133 -12.25 6.53 -3.96
C LYS A 133 -10.81 6.08 -4.20
N TYR A 134 -10.67 4.87 -4.72
CA TYR A 134 -9.39 4.35 -5.15
C TYR A 134 -9.09 4.83 -6.58
N GLN A 135 -7.97 5.51 -6.79
CA GLN A 135 -7.68 6.21 -8.05
C GLN A 135 -6.70 5.47 -8.96
N ASP A 136 -6.01 4.44 -8.46
CA ASP A 136 -4.99 3.70 -9.21
C ASP A 136 -5.35 2.21 -9.33
N ILE A 137 -6.45 1.92 -10.01
CA ILE A 137 -6.86 0.53 -10.30
C ILE A 137 -5.91 -0.05 -11.35
N SER A 138 -5.00 -0.92 -10.90
CA SER A 138 -4.05 -1.61 -11.77
C SER A 138 -3.83 -3.06 -11.32
N PHE A 139 -3.40 -3.92 -12.25
CA PHE A 139 -3.04 -5.32 -11.94
C PHE A 139 -1.82 -5.43 -11.01
N GLY A 140 -0.98 -4.39 -10.95
CA GLY A 140 0.17 -4.32 -10.05
C GLY A 140 -0.20 -4.07 -8.59
N ASN A 141 -1.39 -3.51 -8.34
CA ASN A 141 -1.85 -3.09 -7.01
C ASN A 141 -2.79 -4.09 -6.35
N LEU A 142 -3.09 -5.21 -7.02
CA LEU A 142 -3.95 -6.26 -6.51
C LEU A 142 -3.20 -7.56 -6.33
N PHE A 143 -3.27 -8.10 -5.12
CA PHE A 143 -2.74 -9.41 -4.76
C PHE A 143 -3.85 -10.28 -4.18
N PHE A 144 -3.72 -11.58 -4.36
CA PHE A 144 -4.66 -12.55 -3.80
C PHE A 144 -3.92 -13.79 -3.28
N ASN A 145 -4.53 -14.46 -2.33
CA ASN A 145 -4.07 -15.75 -1.87
C ASN A 145 -4.70 -16.85 -2.74
N PRO A 146 -3.90 -17.61 -3.53
CA PRO A 146 -4.43 -18.63 -4.45
C PRO A 146 -5.09 -19.82 -3.76
N ASP A 147 -4.88 -20.00 -2.45
CA ASP A 147 -5.45 -21.13 -1.70
C ASP A 147 -6.87 -20.83 -1.19
N ASN A 148 -7.14 -19.56 -0.79
CA ASN A 148 -8.39 -19.22 -0.13
C ASN A 148 -9.16 -18.03 -0.75
N GLY A 149 -8.56 -17.31 -1.71
CA GLY A 149 -9.19 -16.18 -2.40
C GLY A 149 -9.24 -14.87 -1.59
N ASP A 150 -8.52 -14.77 -0.47
CA ASP A 150 -8.36 -13.50 0.24
C ASP A 150 -7.56 -12.52 -0.62
N VAL A 151 -7.84 -11.22 -0.50
CA VAL A 151 -7.23 -10.18 -1.32
C VAL A 151 -6.45 -9.18 -0.48
N LEU A 152 -5.43 -8.58 -1.11
CA LEU A 152 -4.72 -7.41 -0.60
C LEU A 152 -4.66 -6.34 -1.69
N ILE A 153 -5.14 -5.15 -1.35
CA ILE A 153 -5.14 -3.95 -2.19
C ILE A 153 -3.98 -3.08 -1.72
N CYS A 154 -3.06 -2.79 -2.61
CA CYS A 154 -1.83 -2.04 -2.35
C CYS A 154 -1.91 -0.62 -2.90
N ASP A 155 -0.86 0.17 -2.66
CA ASP A 155 -0.70 1.54 -3.19
C ASP A 155 -1.87 2.47 -2.85
N ASN A 156 -2.28 2.43 -1.57
CA ASN A 156 -3.43 3.16 -1.05
C ASN A 156 -3.15 4.65 -0.76
N ASP A 157 -1.96 5.14 -1.05
CA ASP A 157 -1.55 6.54 -0.92
C ASP A 157 -2.16 7.47 -2.00
N ASN A 158 -2.85 6.89 -2.99
CA ASN A 158 -3.62 7.61 -4.01
C ASN A 158 -5.13 7.59 -3.77
N VAL A 159 -5.57 7.17 -2.58
CA VAL A 159 -6.99 7.24 -2.21
C VAL A 159 -7.40 8.70 -2.01
N SER A 160 -8.54 9.09 -2.56
CA SER A 160 -9.14 10.42 -2.36
C SER A 160 -10.45 10.33 -1.59
N PHE A 161 -10.76 11.35 -0.82
CA PHE A 161 -12.05 11.51 -0.12
C PHE A 161 -12.91 12.56 -0.83
N ASP A 162 -14.24 12.46 -0.73
CA ASP A 162 -15.22 13.18 -1.55
C ASP A 162 -15.09 14.71 -1.65
N ASN A 163 -14.37 15.35 -0.75
CA ASN A 163 -14.16 16.79 -0.75
C ASN A 163 -12.80 17.24 -1.35
N SER A 164 -11.99 16.33 -1.86
CA SER A 164 -10.73 16.66 -2.51
C SER A 164 -10.90 16.69 -4.03
N LYS A 165 -10.37 17.74 -4.70
CA LYS A 165 -10.26 17.71 -6.17
C LYS A 165 -9.47 16.47 -6.57
N PRO A 166 -9.96 15.65 -7.51
CA PRO A 166 -9.25 14.46 -7.94
C PRO A 166 -7.86 14.85 -8.43
N GLY A 167 -6.82 14.27 -7.86
CA GLY A 167 -5.56 14.07 -8.56
C GLY A 167 -5.86 13.24 -9.80
N GLY A 168 -5.09 13.38 -10.88
CA GLY A 168 -5.34 12.62 -12.11
C GLY A 168 -5.60 11.14 -11.81
N VAL A 169 -6.63 10.58 -12.43
CA VAL A 169 -6.91 9.14 -12.34
C VAL A 169 -5.79 8.42 -13.10
N LEU A 170 -5.04 7.61 -12.39
CA LEU A 170 -4.05 6.71 -12.96
C LEU A 170 -4.68 5.32 -13.02
N GLY A 171 -4.58 4.65 -14.12
CA GLY A 171 -5.05 3.28 -14.28
C GLY A 171 -4.36 2.63 -15.46
N THR A 172 -4.30 1.29 -15.46
CA THR A 172 -3.90 0.54 -16.63
C THR A 172 -5.08 0.53 -17.62
N PRO A 173 -4.88 0.88 -18.88
CA PRO A 173 -5.92 0.77 -19.91
C PRO A 173 -6.38 -0.67 -20.10
#